data_d2872158c9abb33e41190d58fa0fde80
#
_entry.id   d2872158c9abb33e41190d58fa0fde80
#
_cell.length_a   1.000
_cell.length_b   1.000
_cell.length_c   1.000
_cell.angle_alpha   90.00
_cell.angle_beta   90.00
_cell.angle_gamma   90.00
#
_symmetry.space_group_name_H-M   'P 1'
#
loop_
_entity.id
_entity.type
_entity.pdbx_description
1 polymer ?
#
loop_
_entity_poly.entity_id
_entity_poly.type
_entity_poly.pdbx_seq_one_letter_code
_entity_poly.pdbx_strand_id
1 'polypeptide(L)' 'MLEDTRLSKNKVRVPRRDNYEKRPVLSATIHPDIKKTLVSMSERTGLSISQVTDEVLYNGLVEMYEMEELDD' A
#
# COMPACT_ATOMS: atom_id res chain seq x y z
N MET A 1 9.84 -20.44 4.64
CA MET A 1 9.69 -20.54 4.11
C MET A 1 10.20 -20.43 3.01
N LEU A 2 10.27 -20.70 2.23
CA LEU A 2 10.78 -20.66 1.19
C LEU A 2 10.42 -19.68 0.35
N GLU A 3 9.57 -19.13 0.53
CA GLU A 3 9.16 -18.16 -0.26
C GLU A 3 10.13 -17.17 -0.34
N ASP A 4 11.04 -17.16 0.46
CA ASP A 4 12.02 -16.22 0.39
C ASP A 4 12.66 -16.05 -0.89
N THR A 5 12.88 -17.12 -1.59
CA THR A 5 13.50 -17.01 -2.83
C THR A 5 12.72 -16.21 -3.75
N ARG A 6 11.44 -16.36 -3.76
CA ARG A 6 10.65 -15.68 -4.68
C ARG A 6 10.60 -14.22 -4.34
N LEU A 7 10.78 -13.85 -3.08
CA LEU A 7 10.65 -12.51 -2.72
C LEU A 7 11.84 -11.69 -3.01
N SER A 8 12.92 -12.27 -3.27
CA SER A 8 14.11 -11.56 -3.19
C SER A 8 14.45 -10.60 -4.22
N LYS A 9 14.61 -10.99 -5.43
CA LYS A 9 15.27 -10.16 -6.33
C LYS A 9 14.60 -8.94 -6.75
N ASN A 10 13.40 -8.98 -7.07
CA ASN A 10 12.73 -7.85 -7.68
C ASN A 10 11.83 -7.09 -6.74
N LYS A 11 11.85 -7.41 -5.48
CA LYS A 11 10.91 -6.80 -4.57
C LYS A 11 11.54 -5.67 -3.79
N VAL A 12 10.74 -4.65 -3.53
CA VAL A 12 11.21 -3.48 -2.82
C VAL A 12 10.73 -3.57 -1.39
N ARG A 13 11.59 -3.24 -0.45
CA ARG A 13 11.22 -3.22 0.95
C ARG A 13 11.11 -1.77 1.38
N VAL A 14 9.94 -1.42 1.87
CA VAL A 14 9.69 -0.05 2.26
C VAL A 14 9.31 -0.03 3.73
N PRO A 15 9.99 0.76 4.54
CA PRO A 15 9.63 0.84 5.95
C PRO A 15 8.22 1.38 6.09
N ARG A 16 7.40 0.72 6.86
CA ARG A 16 6.01 1.14 7.03
C ARG A 16 5.86 2.24 8.07
N ARG A 17 6.93 2.54 8.78
CA ARG A 17 6.88 3.54 9.84
C ARG A 17 7.46 4.87 9.44
N ASP A 18 7.65 5.10 8.17
CA ASP A 18 8.15 6.35 7.68
C ASP A 18 7.22 7.47 8.05
N ASN A 19 7.78 8.64 8.20
CA ASN A 19 6.99 9.83 8.43
C ASN A 19 6.14 10.09 7.20
N TYR A 20 4.85 9.99 7.36
CA TYR A 20 3.91 10.07 6.25
C TYR A 20 3.98 11.40 5.52
N GLU A 21 4.28 12.46 6.24
CA GLU A 21 4.32 13.78 5.64
C GLU A 21 5.48 13.96 4.68
N LYS A 22 6.50 13.12 4.78
CA LYS A 22 7.65 13.23 3.90
C LYS A 22 7.59 12.28 2.73
N ARG A 23 6.51 11.55 2.57
CA ARG A 23 6.41 10.59 1.48
C ARG A 23 6.05 11.28 0.19
N PRO A 24 6.55 10.78 -0.92
CA PRO A 24 6.21 11.35 -2.22
C PRO A 24 4.75 11.15 -2.56
N VAL A 25 4.26 11.96 -3.44
CA VAL A 25 2.88 11.90 -3.87
C VAL A 25 2.82 11.15 -5.20
N LEU A 26 1.84 10.27 -5.31
CA LEU A 26 1.55 9.58 -6.55
C LEU A 26 0.21 10.08 -7.08
N SER A 27 0.18 10.48 -8.34
CA SER A 27 -1.07 10.87 -8.99
C SER A 27 -1.51 9.78 -9.93
N ALA A 28 -2.79 9.43 -9.89
CA ALA A 28 -3.31 8.36 -10.71
C ALA A 28 -4.75 8.62 -11.07
N THR A 29 -5.14 8.17 -12.24
CA THR A 29 -6.52 8.20 -12.66
C THR A 29 -7.12 6.85 -12.32
N ILE A 30 -8.18 6.82 -11.54
CA ILE A 30 -8.74 5.55 -11.09
C ILE A 30 -10.24 5.51 -11.38
N HIS A 31 -10.75 4.31 -11.37
CA HIS A 31 -12.18 4.10 -11.60
C HIS A 31 -12.98 4.79 -10.50
N PRO A 32 -14.11 5.40 -10.85
CA PRO A 32 -14.91 6.12 -9.84
C PRO A 32 -15.34 5.24 -8.66
N ASP A 33 -15.63 3.98 -8.91
CA ASP A 33 -16.06 3.09 -7.83
C ASP A 33 -14.91 2.79 -6.88
N ILE A 34 -13.69 2.76 -7.39
CA ILE A 34 -12.54 2.58 -6.54
C ILE A 34 -12.39 3.81 -5.64
N LYS A 35 -12.55 4.98 -6.21
CA LYS A 35 -12.45 6.20 -5.43
C LYS A 35 -13.51 6.23 -4.33
N LYS A 36 -14.74 5.90 -4.68
CA LYS A 36 -15.83 5.87 -3.71
C LYS A 36 -15.53 4.90 -2.57
N THR A 37 -14.99 3.75 -2.89
CA THR A 37 -14.68 2.75 -1.89
C THR A 37 -13.58 3.25 -0.95
N LEU A 38 -12.56 3.90 -1.50
CA LEU A 38 -11.50 4.43 -0.67
C LEU A 38 -12.00 5.52 0.26
N VAL A 39 -12.87 6.39 -0.24
CA VAL A 39 -13.43 7.44 0.58
C VAL A 39 -14.27 6.83 1.70
N SER A 40 -15.06 5.84 1.37
CA SER A 40 -15.88 5.15 2.36
C SER A 40 -15.02 4.50 3.44
N MET A 41 -13.93 3.88 3.04
CA MET A 41 -13.02 3.28 4.00
C MET A 41 -12.37 4.32 4.89
N SER A 42 -12.01 5.45 4.31
CA SER A 42 -11.42 6.52 5.07
C SER A 42 -12.38 7.00 6.17
N GLU A 43 -13.64 7.17 5.80
CA GLU A 43 -14.64 7.62 6.76
C GLU A 43 -14.90 6.60 7.85
N ARG A 44 -14.93 5.34 7.46
CA ARG A 44 -15.25 4.26 8.40
C ARG A 44 -14.12 4.00 9.39
N THR A 45 -12.89 4.15 8.94
CA THR A 45 -11.74 3.80 9.76
C THR A 45 -11.12 4.98 10.49
N GLY A 46 -11.42 6.19 10.04
CA GLY A 46 -10.76 7.37 10.61
C GLY A 46 -9.39 7.64 10.04
N LEU A 47 -8.94 6.83 9.10
CA LEU A 47 -7.65 7.08 8.46
C LEU A 47 -7.84 8.05 7.31
N SER A 48 -6.78 8.75 6.95
CA SER A 48 -6.87 9.65 5.79
C SER A 48 -6.97 8.84 4.51
N ILE A 49 -7.43 9.46 3.45
CA ILE A 49 -7.50 8.77 2.16
C ILE A 49 -6.11 8.33 1.73
N SER A 50 -5.09 9.15 2.00
CA SER A 50 -3.74 8.75 1.65
C SER A 50 -3.30 7.50 2.41
N GLN A 51 -3.64 7.42 3.68
CA GLN A 51 -3.28 6.25 4.46
C GLN A 51 -4.01 5.00 3.98
N VAL A 52 -5.29 5.14 3.68
CA VAL A 52 -6.07 4.02 3.17
C VAL A 52 -5.50 3.56 1.83
N THR A 53 -5.20 4.51 0.97
CA THR A 53 -4.68 4.19 -0.36
C THR A 53 -3.34 3.48 -0.23
N ASP A 54 -2.49 3.98 0.66
CA ASP A 54 -1.19 3.36 0.86
C ASP A 54 -1.34 1.91 1.32
N GLU A 55 -2.25 1.65 2.25
CA GLU A 55 -2.47 0.31 2.74
C GLU A 55 -3.02 -0.62 1.66
N VAL A 56 -3.95 -0.13 0.88
CA VAL A 56 -4.52 -0.95 -0.19
C VAL A 56 -3.45 -1.28 -1.23
N LEU A 57 -2.64 -0.30 -1.59
CA LEU A 57 -1.58 -0.53 -2.55
C LEU A 57 -0.53 -1.48 -1.99
N TYR A 58 -0.17 -1.30 -0.73
CA TYR A 58 0.80 -2.19 -0.10
C TYR A 58 0.30 -3.63 -0.14
N ASN A 59 -0.93 -3.84 0.29
CA ASN A 59 -1.49 -5.19 0.32
C ASN A 59 -1.58 -5.79 -1.08
N GLY A 60 -1.98 -4.98 -2.04
CA GLY A 60 -2.07 -5.45 -3.42
C GLY A 60 -0.70 -5.82 -3.98
N LEU A 61 0.30 -5.00 -3.69
CA LEU A 61 1.63 -5.28 -4.20
C LEU A 61 2.24 -6.52 -3.56
N VAL A 62 1.95 -6.73 -2.29
CA VAL A 62 2.40 -7.95 -1.62
C VAL A 62 1.72 -9.16 -2.26
N GLU A 63 0.43 -9.06 -2.50
CA GLU A 63 -0.28 -10.17 -3.12
C GLU A 63 0.19 -10.48 -4.51
N MET A 64 0.64 -9.47 -5.23
CA MET A 64 1.15 -9.64 -6.57
C MET A 64 2.62 -10.02 -6.56
N TYR A 65 3.17 -10.25 -5.40
CA TYR A 65 4.58 -10.62 -5.23
C TYR A 65 5.54 -9.54 -5.73
N GLU A 66 5.11 -8.29 -5.67
CA GLU A 66 5.99 -7.19 -6.06
C GLU A 66 6.71 -6.57 -4.87
N MET A 67 6.22 -6.83 -3.66
CA MET A 67 6.84 -6.34 -2.45
C MET A 67 6.83 -7.43 -1.40
N GLU A 68 7.78 -7.34 -0.47
CA GLU A 68 7.81 -8.24 0.66
C GLU A 68 6.92 -7.70 1.75
N GLU A 69 6.26 -8.59 2.44
CA GLU A 69 5.45 -8.20 3.58
C GLU A 69 6.39 -7.78 4.69
N LEU A 70 6.13 -6.63 5.28
CA LEU A 70 7.01 -6.09 6.29
C LEU A 70 6.45 -6.29 7.68
N ASP A 71 7.35 -6.54 8.64
CA ASP A 71 6.97 -6.77 9.97
C ASP A 71 7.18 -5.48 10.69
N ASP A 72 6.25 -4.76 11.04
CA ASP A 72 6.48 -3.51 11.76
C ASP A 72 6.32 -3.62 13.25
#